data_4522d9c617a99ee68d9e13a027c86555
#
_entry.id   4522d9c617a99ee68d9e13a027c86555
#
_cell.length_a   1.000
_cell.length_b   1.000
_cell.length_c   1.000
_cell.angle_alpha   90.00
_cell.angle_beta   90.00
_cell.angle_gamma   90.00
#
_symmetry.space_group_name_H-M   'P 1'
#
loop_
_entity.id
_entity.type
_entity.pdbx_description
1 polymer ?
#
loop_
_entity_poly.entity_id
_entity_poly.type
_entity_poly.pdbx_seq_one_letter_code
_entity_poly.pdbx_strand_id
1 'polypeptide(L)'
;MNRRIKHLILMLALAMPGYAVGTTTSSMIWQSWPQVGEATLTWGWWTIYQSSLRSPTGRYQAQAPHALVITYARDISDQRLMKATKDQWEHLGFTETQRARWEKALDKAWGDIEEGDRLAFVRHAQKGIFYAQPKGESWQTTLTVDDTELADAFLAIWLSEDTDYPDHRRALLGETP
;
A
#
# COMPACT_ATOMS: atom_id res chain seq x y z
N MET A 1 45.97 56.67 -43.49
CA MET A 1 45.36 57.23 -42.29
C MET A 1 44.00 56.49 -42.07
N ASN A 2 44.04 55.27 -41.45
CA ASN A 2 42.93 54.36 -41.42
C ASN A 2 42.45 54.18 -39.96
N ARG A 3 41.28 54.73 -39.64
CA ARG A 3 40.63 54.56 -38.40
C ARG A 3 39.88 53.21 -38.48
N ARG A 4 40.29 52.23 -37.64
CA ARG A 4 39.59 50.97 -37.48
C ARG A 4 38.51 51.18 -36.36
N ILE A 5 37.27 51.10 -36.76
CA ILE A 5 36.08 51.08 -35.85
C ILE A 5 35.96 49.68 -35.30
N LYS A 6 36.14 49.50 -33.99
CA LYS A 6 35.89 48.25 -33.29
C LYS A 6 34.41 48.19 -32.90
N HIS A 7 33.66 47.30 -33.54
CA HIS A 7 32.30 46.99 -33.10
C HIS A 7 32.33 46.12 -31.82
N LEU A 8 31.84 46.67 -30.73
CA LEU A 8 31.64 45.98 -29.49
C LEU A 8 30.27 45.27 -29.57
N ILE A 9 30.29 43.94 -29.78
CA ILE A 9 29.06 43.12 -29.73
C ILE A 9 28.76 42.85 -28.26
N LEU A 10 27.71 43.50 -27.74
CA LEU A 10 27.16 43.26 -26.42
C LEU A 10 26.27 42.02 -26.50
N MET A 11 26.77 40.86 -26.03
CA MET A 11 25.95 39.66 -25.86
C MET A 11 25.05 39.84 -24.64
N LEU A 12 23.76 40.07 -24.88
CA LEU A 12 22.71 40.06 -23.86
C LEU A 12 22.34 38.60 -23.54
N ALA A 13 22.86 38.06 -22.45
CA ALA A 13 22.49 36.74 -21.97
C ALA A 13 21.05 36.80 -21.38
N LEU A 14 20.08 36.32 -22.14
CA LEU A 14 18.71 36.12 -21.62
C LEU A 14 18.74 34.95 -20.62
N ALA A 15 18.73 35.29 -19.33
CA ALA A 15 18.48 34.31 -18.27
C ALA A 15 17.01 33.89 -18.34
N MET A 16 16.72 32.71 -18.90
CA MET A 16 15.43 32.11 -18.80
C MET A 16 15.22 31.61 -17.35
N PRO A 17 14.14 32.02 -16.67
CA PRO A 17 13.79 31.40 -15.38
C PRO A 17 13.45 29.92 -15.67
N GLY A 18 14.29 29.01 -15.17
CA GLY A 18 14.00 27.59 -15.15
C GLY A 18 12.74 27.35 -14.31
N TYR A 19 11.63 27.02 -14.96
CA TYR A 19 10.48 26.48 -14.27
C TYR A 19 10.90 25.12 -13.69
N ALA A 20 11.18 25.08 -12.38
CA ALA A 20 11.27 23.85 -11.64
C ALA A 20 9.89 23.17 -11.76
N VAL A 21 9.79 22.18 -12.64
CA VAL A 21 8.69 21.23 -12.62
C VAL A 21 8.81 20.52 -11.28
N GLY A 22 8.06 21.02 -10.30
CA GLY A 22 7.87 20.35 -9.05
C GLY A 22 7.27 18.98 -9.37
N THR A 23 8.09 17.93 -9.28
CA THR A 23 7.59 16.58 -9.16
C THR A 23 6.70 16.60 -7.92
N THR A 24 5.39 16.68 -8.15
CA THR A 24 4.41 16.45 -7.10
C THR A 24 4.66 15.00 -6.65
N THR A 25 5.49 14.85 -5.63
CA THR A 25 5.51 13.63 -4.83
C THR A 25 4.07 13.46 -4.41
N SER A 26 3.37 12.51 -5.03
CA SER A 26 2.01 12.15 -4.65
C SER A 26 2.12 11.79 -3.18
N SER A 27 1.82 12.74 -2.32
CA SER A 27 1.93 12.54 -0.88
C SER A 27 1.05 11.34 -0.59
N MET A 28 1.62 10.32 0.05
CA MET A 28 0.90 9.13 0.49
C MET A 28 -0.05 9.57 1.61
N ILE A 29 -1.07 10.32 1.21
CA ILE A 29 -2.00 11.04 2.10
C ILE A 29 -2.67 10.09 3.10
N TRP A 30 -2.77 8.80 2.75
CA TRP A 30 -3.30 7.75 3.60
C TRP A 30 -2.52 7.58 4.93
N GLN A 31 -1.25 7.99 4.96
CA GLN A 31 -0.45 7.94 6.18
C GLN A 31 -0.98 8.88 7.26
N SER A 32 -1.62 9.96 6.87
CA SER A 32 -2.22 10.96 7.77
C SER A 32 -3.68 10.63 8.12
N TRP A 33 -4.28 9.59 7.53
CA TRP A 33 -5.66 9.24 7.85
C TRP A 33 -5.78 8.77 9.29
N PRO A 34 -6.85 9.18 9.98
CA PRO A 34 -7.18 8.65 11.30
C PRO A 34 -7.25 7.13 11.31
N GLN A 35 -6.80 6.54 12.40
CA GLN A 35 -6.95 5.11 12.65
C GLN A 35 -8.40 4.78 12.95
N VAL A 36 -8.91 3.72 12.34
CA VAL A 36 -10.23 3.12 12.63
C VAL A 36 -10.09 2.15 13.79
N GLY A 37 -9.13 1.24 13.69
CA GLY A 37 -8.83 0.24 14.70
C GLY A 37 -7.51 -0.46 14.41
N GLU A 38 -7.11 -1.33 15.33
CA GLU A 38 -5.87 -2.11 15.24
C GLU A 38 -6.07 -3.50 15.81
N ALA A 39 -5.30 -4.46 15.32
CA ALA A 39 -5.33 -5.83 15.76
C ALA A 39 -3.96 -6.49 15.68
N THR A 40 -3.72 -7.48 16.53
CA THR A 40 -2.52 -8.30 16.51
C THR A 40 -2.89 -9.72 16.11
N LEU A 41 -2.20 -10.27 15.10
CA LEU A 41 -2.31 -11.68 14.76
C LEU A 41 -1.23 -12.45 15.51
N THR A 42 -1.66 -13.47 16.25
CA THR A 42 -0.78 -14.41 16.96
C THR A 42 -1.02 -15.83 16.48
N TRP A 43 0.03 -16.65 16.50
CA TRP A 43 -0.07 -18.09 16.31
C TRP A 43 0.62 -18.80 17.49
N GLY A 44 -0.18 -19.42 18.34
CA GLY A 44 0.29 -19.90 19.63
C GLY A 44 0.87 -18.74 20.46
N TRP A 45 2.10 -18.84 20.87
CA TRP A 45 2.83 -17.81 21.66
C TRP A 45 3.50 -16.72 20.80
N TRP A 46 3.38 -16.80 19.48
CA TRP A 46 4.13 -15.97 18.56
C TRP A 46 3.26 -14.89 17.94
N THR A 47 3.69 -13.66 18.06
CA THR A 47 3.15 -12.55 17.24
C THR A 47 3.65 -12.72 15.83
N ILE A 48 2.72 -12.71 14.86
CA ILE A 48 3.04 -12.77 13.43
C ILE A 48 3.12 -11.36 12.87
N TYR A 49 2.11 -10.54 13.14
CA TYR A 49 2.09 -9.13 12.75
C TYR A 49 1.12 -8.32 13.61
N GLN A 50 1.28 -7.01 13.55
CA GLN A 50 0.28 -6.03 13.96
C GLN A 50 -0.31 -5.38 12.73
N SER A 51 -1.60 -5.12 12.73
CA SER A 51 -2.29 -4.44 11.64
C SER A 51 -3.11 -3.27 12.14
N SER A 52 -3.25 -2.24 11.32
CA SER A 52 -4.13 -1.10 11.58
C SER A 52 -4.93 -0.76 10.34
N LEU A 53 -6.21 -0.45 10.54
CA LEU A 53 -7.08 0.08 9.51
C LEU A 53 -7.16 1.60 9.65
N ARG A 54 -7.07 2.32 8.54
CA ARG A 54 -7.15 3.78 8.47
C ARG A 54 -8.15 4.21 7.43
N SER A 55 -8.83 5.31 7.67
CA SER A 55 -9.72 5.93 6.68
C SER A 55 -9.73 7.45 6.83
N PRO A 56 -10.12 8.21 5.81
CA PRO A 56 -10.19 9.68 5.90
C PRO A 56 -11.08 10.19 7.03
N THR A 57 -12.09 9.42 7.44
CA THR A 57 -13.08 9.80 8.46
C THR A 57 -12.84 9.17 9.82
N GLY A 58 -11.85 8.28 9.96
CA GLY A 58 -11.64 7.45 11.16
C GLY A 58 -12.74 6.41 11.38
N ARG A 59 -13.55 6.12 10.37
CA ARG A 59 -14.61 5.09 10.38
C ARG A 59 -14.52 4.23 9.15
N TYR A 60 -14.70 2.94 9.30
CA TYR A 60 -14.75 2.04 8.17
C TYR A 60 -16.07 2.18 7.40
N GLN A 61 -15.94 2.26 6.09
CA GLN A 61 -17.04 2.16 5.14
C GLN A 61 -16.52 1.40 3.91
N ALA A 62 -17.14 0.29 3.58
CA ALA A 62 -16.63 -0.65 2.56
C ALA A 62 -16.36 0.02 1.20
N GLN A 63 -17.18 0.99 0.79
CA GLN A 63 -17.06 1.69 -0.51
C GLN A 63 -16.19 2.96 -0.44
N ALA A 64 -15.81 3.42 0.75
CA ALA A 64 -14.98 4.60 0.92
C ALA A 64 -13.48 4.22 0.89
N PRO A 65 -12.57 5.17 0.60
CA PRO A 65 -11.15 4.92 0.69
C PRO A 65 -10.71 4.49 2.10
N HIS A 66 -9.88 3.46 2.18
CA HIS A 66 -9.27 3.01 3.43
C HIS A 66 -7.92 2.34 3.16
N ALA A 67 -7.10 2.25 4.18
CA ALA A 67 -5.78 1.66 4.14
C ALA A 67 -5.62 0.62 5.24
N LEU A 68 -5.24 -0.59 4.87
CA LEU A 68 -4.76 -1.62 5.79
C LEU A 68 -3.24 -1.54 5.83
N VAL A 69 -2.68 -1.38 7.03
CA VAL A 69 -1.23 -1.31 7.26
C VAL A 69 -0.84 -2.47 8.16
N ILE A 70 0.15 -3.25 7.74
CA ILE A 70 0.65 -4.43 8.47
C ILE A 70 2.12 -4.19 8.81
N THR A 71 2.49 -4.40 10.07
CA THR A 71 3.87 -4.41 10.55
C THR A 71 4.22 -5.82 10.97
N TYR A 72 5.17 -6.43 10.30
CA TYR A 72 5.55 -7.82 10.54
C TYR A 72 6.48 -7.94 11.74
N ALA A 73 6.22 -8.94 12.59
CA ALA A 73 7.02 -9.27 13.76
C ALA A 73 7.95 -10.47 13.52
N ARG A 74 8.04 -10.95 12.28
CA ARG A 74 8.81 -12.13 11.87
C ARG A 74 9.13 -12.10 10.38
N ASP A 75 10.19 -12.82 10.02
CA ASP A 75 10.54 -13.07 8.64
C ASP A 75 9.52 -14.02 7.98
N ILE A 76 9.04 -13.66 6.82
CA ILE A 76 8.07 -14.45 6.04
C ILE A 76 8.49 -14.38 4.57
N SER A 77 8.77 -15.54 3.95
CA SER A 77 9.07 -15.54 2.52
C SER A 77 7.85 -15.15 1.70
N ASP A 78 8.09 -14.54 0.54
CA ASP A 78 7.06 -14.17 -0.45
C ASP A 78 6.12 -15.33 -0.77
N GLN A 79 6.69 -16.53 -0.97
CA GLN A 79 5.93 -17.75 -1.26
C GLN A 79 5.00 -18.14 -0.12
N ARG A 80 5.42 -18.00 1.15
CA ARG A 80 4.57 -18.29 2.31
C ARG A 80 3.45 -17.26 2.44
N LEU A 81 3.77 -15.99 2.20
CA LEU A 81 2.77 -14.94 2.24
C LEU A 81 1.73 -15.11 1.13
N MET A 82 2.17 -15.44 -0.09
CA MET A 82 1.27 -15.74 -1.20
C MET A 82 0.41 -16.99 -0.91
N LYS A 83 1.03 -18.05 -0.37
CA LYS A 83 0.28 -19.25 0.01
C LYS A 83 -0.81 -18.93 1.03
N ALA A 84 -0.48 -18.20 2.09
CA ALA A 84 -1.45 -17.79 3.11
C ALA A 84 -2.59 -16.95 2.51
N THR A 85 -2.27 -16.03 1.60
CA THR A 85 -3.28 -15.23 0.87
C THR A 85 -4.23 -16.11 0.06
N LYS A 86 -3.71 -17.11 -0.65
CA LYS A 86 -4.53 -18.07 -1.44
C LYS A 86 -5.39 -18.95 -0.55
N ASP A 87 -4.85 -19.43 0.56
CA ASP A 87 -5.60 -20.27 1.53
C ASP A 87 -6.78 -19.46 2.10
N GLN A 88 -6.60 -18.18 2.40
CA GLN A 88 -7.68 -17.30 2.86
C GLN A 88 -8.72 -17.02 1.76
N TRP A 89 -8.32 -16.82 0.53
CA TRP A 89 -9.25 -16.70 -0.60
C TRP A 89 -10.07 -17.99 -0.82
N GLU A 90 -9.44 -19.14 -0.62
CA GLU A 90 -10.16 -20.44 -0.68
C GLU A 90 -11.20 -20.54 0.42
N HIS A 91 -10.84 -20.21 1.65
CA HIS A 91 -11.78 -20.16 2.78
C HIS A 91 -12.97 -19.23 2.50
N LEU A 92 -12.72 -18.06 1.91
CA LEU A 92 -13.75 -17.09 1.53
C LEU A 92 -14.58 -17.50 0.31
N GLY A 93 -14.34 -18.70 -0.25
CA GLY A 93 -15.13 -19.28 -1.34
C GLY A 93 -14.79 -18.77 -2.74
N PHE A 94 -13.68 -18.05 -2.92
CA PHE A 94 -13.22 -17.67 -4.27
C PHE A 94 -12.74 -18.89 -5.06
N THR A 95 -13.13 -18.95 -6.34
CA THR A 95 -12.82 -20.08 -7.22
C THR A 95 -11.32 -20.19 -7.50
N GLU A 96 -10.87 -21.40 -7.83
CA GLU A 96 -9.47 -21.63 -8.23
C GLU A 96 -9.04 -20.75 -9.41
N THR A 97 -9.92 -20.52 -10.38
CA THR A 97 -9.66 -19.64 -11.53
C THR A 97 -9.42 -18.19 -11.09
N GLN A 98 -10.20 -17.67 -10.14
CA GLN A 98 -10.00 -16.33 -9.56
C GLN A 98 -8.67 -16.26 -8.82
N ARG A 99 -8.41 -17.22 -7.92
CA ARG A 99 -7.18 -17.29 -7.13
C ARG A 99 -5.93 -17.34 -8.00
N ALA A 100 -5.92 -18.19 -9.04
CA ALA A 100 -4.78 -18.30 -9.97
C ALA A 100 -4.54 -17.00 -10.77
N ARG A 101 -5.62 -16.33 -11.20
CA ARG A 101 -5.54 -15.03 -11.88
C ARG A 101 -4.94 -13.97 -10.95
N TRP A 102 -5.41 -13.90 -9.71
CA TRP A 102 -4.97 -12.91 -8.73
C TRP A 102 -3.56 -13.17 -8.21
N GLU A 103 -3.17 -14.41 -7.98
CA GLU A 103 -1.79 -14.80 -7.66
C GLU A 103 -0.81 -14.20 -8.68
N LYS A 104 -1.10 -14.42 -9.97
CA LYS A 104 -0.28 -13.88 -11.06
C LYS A 104 -0.28 -12.34 -11.09
N ALA A 105 -1.41 -11.71 -10.77
CA ALA A 105 -1.52 -10.26 -10.73
C ALA A 105 -0.74 -9.64 -9.56
N LEU A 106 -0.55 -10.38 -8.45
CA LEU A 106 0.17 -9.93 -7.26
C LEU A 106 1.66 -10.30 -7.23
N ASP A 107 2.22 -10.85 -8.31
CA ASP A 107 3.62 -11.32 -8.40
C ASP A 107 4.68 -10.30 -7.95
N LYS A 108 4.34 -9.00 -7.96
CA LYS A 108 5.23 -7.90 -7.57
C LYS A 108 4.68 -7.05 -6.42
N ALA A 109 3.62 -7.51 -5.76
CA ALA A 109 3.00 -6.75 -4.67
C ALA A 109 3.93 -6.63 -3.45
N TRP A 110 4.72 -7.66 -3.20
CA TRP A 110 5.71 -7.75 -2.12
C TRP A 110 6.87 -8.68 -2.51
N GLY A 111 7.93 -8.70 -1.75
CA GLY A 111 9.01 -9.68 -1.78
C GLY A 111 9.07 -10.46 -0.48
N ASP A 112 10.25 -11.00 -0.15
CA ASP A 112 10.51 -11.53 1.18
C ASP A 112 10.37 -10.41 2.22
N ILE A 113 9.74 -10.72 3.33
CA ILE A 113 9.48 -9.82 4.46
C ILE A 113 10.47 -10.14 5.57
N GLU A 114 11.12 -9.12 6.10
CA GLU A 114 11.94 -9.20 7.30
C GLU A 114 11.18 -8.66 8.53
N GLU A 115 11.61 -9.07 9.73
CA GLU A 115 11.04 -8.55 10.98
C GLU A 115 11.18 -7.02 11.07
N GLY A 116 10.07 -6.34 11.20
CA GLY A 116 9.98 -4.89 11.26
C GLY A 116 9.60 -4.23 9.93
N ASP A 117 9.54 -4.99 8.85
CA ASP A 117 9.02 -4.51 7.57
C ASP A 117 7.53 -4.22 7.66
N ARG A 118 7.07 -3.32 6.79
CA ARG A 118 5.68 -2.93 6.73
C ARG A 118 5.15 -3.03 5.31
N LEU A 119 3.94 -3.54 5.19
CA LEU A 119 3.15 -3.47 3.97
C LEU A 119 1.90 -2.61 4.21
N ALA A 120 1.46 -1.89 3.19
CA ALA A 120 0.17 -1.24 3.20
C ALA A 120 -0.58 -1.53 1.91
N PHE A 121 -1.87 -1.75 2.01
CA PHE A 121 -2.78 -1.79 0.89
C PHE A 121 -3.81 -0.68 1.03
N VAL A 122 -3.86 0.21 0.05
CA VAL A 122 -4.75 1.37 0.05
C VAL A 122 -5.81 1.19 -1.02
N ARG A 123 -7.05 1.07 -0.58
CA ARG A 123 -8.22 0.95 -1.45
C ARG A 123 -8.76 2.34 -1.77
N HIS A 124 -8.81 2.64 -3.04
CA HIS A 124 -9.51 3.80 -3.61
C HIS A 124 -10.78 3.31 -4.34
N ALA A 125 -11.66 4.24 -4.73
CA ALA A 125 -12.92 3.88 -5.38
C ALA A 125 -12.75 2.96 -6.62
N GLN A 126 -11.69 3.17 -7.41
CA GLN A 126 -11.47 2.48 -8.70
C GLN A 126 -10.23 1.58 -8.72
N LYS A 127 -9.43 1.54 -7.66
CA LYS A 127 -8.16 0.79 -7.64
C LYS A 127 -7.66 0.51 -6.23
N GLY A 128 -6.75 -0.44 -6.14
CA GLY A 128 -5.93 -0.69 -4.96
C GLY A 128 -4.45 -0.37 -5.23
N ILE A 129 -3.71 0.03 -4.22
CA ILE A 129 -2.27 0.29 -4.33
C ILE A 129 -1.56 -0.39 -3.18
N PHE A 130 -0.58 -1.22 -3.51
CA PHE A 130 0.35 -1.80 -2.56
C PHE A 130 1.54 -0.88 -2.34
N TYR A 131 1.95 -0.79 -1.09
CA TYR A 131 3.16 -0.11 -0.66
C TYR A 131 3.96 -1.04 0.23
N ALA A 132 5.28 -1.00 0.11
CA ALA A 132 6.22 -1.63 1.03
C ALA A 132 7.08 -0.56 1.71
N GLN A 133 7.43 -0.82 2.95
CA GLN A 133 8.38 -0.05 3.72
C GLN A 133 9.31 -1.02 4.44
N PRO A 134 10.49 -1.32 3.87
CA PRO A 134 11.54 -2.01 4.58
C PRO A 134 11.91 -1.27 5.87
N LYS A 135 12.33 -2.00 6.88
CA LYS A 135 12.68 -1.43 8.19
C LYS A 135 13.71 -0.32 8.06
N GLY A 136 13.37 0.86 8.54
CA GLY A 136 14.24 2.04 8.48
C GLY A 136 14.20 2.81 7.17
N GLU A 137 13.40 2.39 6.19
CA GLU A 137 13.27 3.04 4.90
C GLU A 137 11.96 3.83 4.77
N SER A 138 11.83 4.52 3.65
CA SER A 138 10.59 5.21 3.28
C SER A 138 9.63 4.28 2.55
N TRP A 139 8.33 4.58 2.61
CA TRP A 139 7.31 3.89 1.83
C TRP A 139 7.57 3.98 0.33
N GLN A 140 7.41 2.88 -0.36
CA GLN A 140 7.54 2.76 -1.81
C GLN A 140 6.29 2.09 -2.37
N THR A 141 5.78 2.59 -3.51
CA THR A 141 4.71 1.90 -4.24
C THR A 141 5.30 0.68 -4.92
N THR A 142 4.71 -0.49 -4.70
CA THR A 142 5.16 -1.74 -5.32
C THR A 142 4.24 -2.17 -6.46
N LEU A 143 2.93 -2.03 -6.29
CA LEU A 143 1.95 -2.44 -7.31
C LEU A 143 0.69 -1.56 -7.27
N THR A 144 0.16 -1.23 -8.45
CA THR A 144 -1.19 -0.69 -8.61
C THR A 144 -2.10 -1.78 -9.18
N VAL A 145 -3.26 -1.97 -8.56
CA VAL A 145 -4.28 -2.96 -8.92
C VAL A 145 -5.51 -2.20 -9.42
N ASP A 146 -5.76 -2.27 -10.72
CA ASP A 146 -6.95 -1.67 -11.35
C ASP A 146 -8.15 -2.65 -11.35
N ASP A 147 -7.92 -3.93 -11.06
CA ASP A 147 -8.97 -4.94 -10.83
C ASP A 147 -9.60 -4.71 -9.45
N THR A 148 -10.80 -4.13 -9.45
CA THR A 148 -11.53 -3.84 -8.21
C THR A 148 -11.98 -5.11 -7.48
N GLU A 149 -12.25 -6.19 -8.20
CA GLU A 149 -12.60 -7.49 -7.61
C GLU A 149 -11.41 -8.06 -6.82
N LEU A 150 -10.20 -8.02 -7.39
CA LEU A 150 -8.97 -8.40 -6.68
C LEU A 150 -8.73 -7.50 -5.46
N ALA A 151 -8.90 -6.18 -5.61
CA ALA A 151 -8.69 -5.24 -4.52
C ALA A 151 -9.64 -5.52 -3.33
N ASP A 152 -10.90 -5.81 -3.62
CA ASP A 152 -11.90 -6.15 -2.62
C ASP A 152 -11.65 -7.55 -2.01
N ALA A 153 -11.28 -8.54 -2.83
CA ALA A 153 -10.94 -9.89 -2.38
C ALA A 153 -9.69 -9.92 -1.48
N PHE A 154 -8.70 -9.05 -1.75
CA PHE A 154 -7.52 -8.95 -0.89
C PHE A 154 -7.90 -8.44 0.50
N LEU A 155 -8.68 -7.38 0.59
CA LEU A 155 -9.13 -6.83 1.87
C LEU A 155 -10.14 -7.72 2.59
N ALA A 156 -10.91 -8.54 1.86
CA ALA A 156 -11.87 -9.48 2.43
C ALA A 156 -11.21 -10.46 3.41
N ILE A 157 -9.92 -10.76 3.24
CA ILE A 157 -9.15 -11.62 4.17
C ILE A 157 -9.28 -11.12 5.62
N TRP A 158 -9.31 -9.80 5.83
CA TRP A 158 -9.42 -9.19 7.17
C TRP A 158 -10.78 -8.58 7.47
N LEU A 159 -11.52 -8.14 6.44
CA LEU A 159 -12.71 -7.30 6.61
C LEU A 159 -14.04 -8.00 6.29
N SER A 160 -14.01 -9.18 5.66
CA SER A 160 -15.22 -9.98 5.42
C SER A 160 -15.82 -10.46 6.74
N GLU A 161 -17.15 -10.59 6.78
CA GLU A 161 -17.86 -11.26 7.88
C GLU A 161 -17.50 -12.74 7.98
N ASP A 162 -17.12 -13.34 6.85
CA ASP A 162 -16.73 -14.75 6.73
C ASP A 162 -15.21 -14.98 6.93
N THR A 163 -14.45 -14.00 7.42
CA THR A 163 -13.02 -14.18 7.69
C THR A 163 -12.75 -15.23 8.75
N ASP A 164 -11.65 -15.98 8.61
CA ASP A 164 -11.14 -16.90 9.65
C ASP A 164 -10.77 -16.21 10.98
N TYR A 165 -10.72 -14.86 10.97
CA TYR A 165 -10.23 -14.05 12.10
C TYR A 165 -11.30 -13.04 12.58
N PRO A 166 -12.48 -13.49 13.07
CA PRO A 166 -13.58 -12.57 13.42
C PRO A 166 -13.22 -11.57 14.52
N ASP A 167 -12.42 -11.96 15.50
CA ASP A 167 -11.97 -11.07 16.58
C ASP A 167 -10.99 -10.01 16.06
N HIS A 168 -10.09 -10.41 15.17
CA HIS A 168 -9.17 -9.51 14.51
C HIS A 168 -9.93 -8.47 13.65
N ARG A 169 -10.94 -8.93 12.90
CA ARG A 169 -11.84 -8.05 12.14
C ARG A 169 -12.53 -7.03 13.04
N ARG A 170 -13.14 -7.46 14.14
CA ARG A 170 -13.82 -6.54 15.08
C ARG A 170 -12.85 -5.48 15.60
N ALA A 171 -11.66 -5.88 16.00
CA ALA A 171 -10.64 -4.95 16.48
C ALA A 171 -10.21 -3.95 15.40
N LEU A 172 -10.01 -4.39 14.14
CA LEU A 172 -9.70 -3.51 13.01
C LEU A 172 -10.83 -2.51 12.71
N LEU A 173 -12.08 -2.93 12.88
CA LEU A 173 -13.25 -2.06 12.67
C LEU A 173 -13.50 -1.08 13.84
N GLY A 174 -12.69 -1.15 14.90
CA GLY A 174 -12.86 -0.32 16.10
C GLY A 174 -14.08 -0.74 16.93
N GLU A 175 -14.58 -1.95 16.71
CA GLU A 175 -15.66 -2.55 17.52
C GLU A 175 -15.01 -3.10 18.80
N THR A 176 -15.30 -2.47 19.93
CA THR A 176 -14.82 -2.93 21.23
C THR A 176 -15.55 -4.23 21.60
N PRO A 177 -14.86 -5.22 22.23
CA PRO A 177 -15.52 -6.43 22.76
C PRO A 177 -16.59 -6.11 23.82
#